data_27c8c40b8e6e14469897dfc110a353eb
#
_entry.id   27c8c40b8e6e14469897dfc110a353eb
#
_cell.length_a   1.000
_cell.length_b   1.000
_cell.length_c   1.000
_cell.angle_alpha   90.00
_cell.angle_beta   90.00
_cell.angle_gamma   90.00
#
_symmetry.space_group_name_H-M   'P 1'
#
loop_
_entity.id
_entity.type
_entity.pdbx_description
1 polymer ?
#
loop_
_entity_poly.entity_id
_entity_poly.type
_entity_poly.pdbx_seq_one_letter_code
_entity_poly.pdbx_strand_id
1 'polypeptide(L)'
;MLGNALLLAFRQIMRNPMRSLLTVLGIVIGVASVITMVTVGNGATVAVREQIESFGSNQLMLRRGQRLGPGGATGAPSFKIEDINALEDQVAGVISASPQISRSTIVVANGRNWTTSVIGSDVDYFAAENRELAEGRYFEPSEELSGAAVCVIGTTIQRELFGGAPVLGEMLRINAFSCRIVGLLQEKGTAAMGNDQDDLVVLPFNTAARRLVGNNRVNTILINIDTLSDREHLKQSIRELMRERRSLSEGDDDNFVILDTAEVAERVASTTKIMTALLGAVAAVSLLVGGIGIMNIMLVSVTERTREIGVRLAIGATAREVLLQFLIEAVVLGCLGGLLGMLIAVGASWGLTSMMGLPYEFDPGINFVSFVFAALTGIIFGYFPARRAAGLDPIEAVRHE
;
A
#
# COMPACT_ATOMS: atom_id res chain seq x y z
N MET A 1 47.18 4.40 -10.42
CA MET A 1 46.94 5.06 -9.12
C MET A 1 45.64 4.61 -8.44
N LEU A 2 44.47 4.67 -9.09
CA LEU A 2 43.20 4.24 -8.51
C LEU A 2 43.14 2.80 -7.99
N GLY A 3 43.68 1.82 -8.76
CA GLY A 3 43.70 0.42 -8.34
C GLY A 3 44.51 0.14 -7.07
N ASN A 4 45.65 0.81 -6.92
CA ASN A 4 46.45 0.68 -5.71
C ASN A 4 45.83 1.36 -4.50
N ALA A 5 45.10 2.49 -4.71
CA ALA A 5 44.34 3.18 -3.65
C ALA A 5 43.17 2.32 -3.16
N LEU A 6 42.45 1.66 -4.06
CA LEU A 6 41.37 0.71 -3.71
C LEU A 6 41.87 -0.49 -2.91
N LEU A 7 43.03 -1.07 -3.32
CA LEU A 7 43.62 -2.23 -2.64
C LEU A 7 44.12 -1.86 -1.24
N LEU A 8 44.66 -0.66 -1.08
CA LEU A 8 45.09 -0.12 0.21
C LEU A 8 43.85 0.17 1.12
N ALA A 9 42.80 0.74 0.57
CA ALA A 9 41.53 0.99 1.31
C ALA A 9 40.95 -0.35 1.85
N PHE A 10 40.92 -1.39 1.00
CA PHE A 10 40.39 -2.69 1.43
C PHE A 10 41.27 -3.35 2.51
N ARG A 11 42.59 -3.31 2.37
CA ARG A 11 43.52 -3.82 3.41
C ARG A 11 43.36 -3.08 4.73
N GLN A 12 43.07 -1.78 4.70
CA GLN A 12 42.90 -0.98 5.88
C GLN A 12 41.59 -1.30 6.63
N ILE A 13 40.52 -1.53 5.89
CA ILE A 13 39.23 -1.95 6.46
C ILE A 13 39.43 -3.28 7.23
N MET A 14 40.19 -4.20 6.67
CA MET A 14 40.49 -5.51 7.28
C MET A 14 41.45 -5.45 8.48
N ARG A 15 42.20 -4.35 8.65
CA ARG A 15 43.15 -4.20 9.75
C ARG A 15 42.47 -3.80 11.09
N ASN A 16 41.31 -3.13 11.04
CA ASN A 16 40.51 -2.77 12.20
C ASN A 16 39.02 -3.05 11.95
N PRO A 17 38.61 -4.35 11.87
CA PRO A 17 37.29 -4.74 11.38
C PRO A 17 36.13 -4.22 12.25
N MET A 18 36.28 -4.18 13.58
CA MET A 18 35.24 -3.72 14.50
C MET A 18 34.94 -2.24 14.31
N ARG A 19 35.97 -1.41 14.10
CA ARG A 19 35.81 0.03 13.92
C ARG A 19 35.15 0.32 12.57
N SER A 20 35.60 -0.33 11.50
CA SER A 20 35.05 -0.21 10.17
C SER A 20 33.60 -0.71 10.12
N LEU A 21 33.28 -1.81 10.78
CA LEU A 21 31.92 -2.34 10.89
C LEU A 21 30.97 -1.34 11.56
N LEU A 22 31.37 -0.76 12.71
CA LEU A 22 30.51 0.20 13.43
C LEU A 22 30.20 1.45 12.58
N THR A 23 31.14 1.90 11.77
CA THR A 23 30.96 3.08 10.93
C THR A 23 30.08 2.79 9.73
N VAL A 24 30.37 1.68 9.05
CA VAL A 24 29.59 1.23 7.91
C VAL A 24 28.16 0.91 8.33
N LEU A 25 27.95 0.42 9.58
CA LEU A 25 26.63 0.08 10.11
C LEU A 25 25.66 1.27 10.08
N GLY A 26 26.10 2.47 10.41
CA GLY A 26 25.26 3.67 10.34
C GLY A 26 24.75 3.96 8.92
N ILE A 27 25.63 3.80 7.92
CA ILE A 27 25.26 3.97 6.51
C ILE A 27 24.36 2.83 6.04
N VAL A 28 24.70 1.60 6.42
CA VAL A 28 23.90 0.39 6.11
C VAL A 28 22.47 0.55 6.62
N ILE A 29 22.30 0.94 7.88
CA ILE A 29 20.96 1.14 8.48
C ILE A 29 20.23 2.27 7.77
N GLY A 30 20.89 3.39 7.48
CA GLY A 30 20.29 4.52 6.77
C GLY A 30 19.79 4.11 5.39
N VAL A 31 20.64 3.50 4.58
CA VAL A 31 20.30 3.05 3.21
C VAL A 31 19.24 1.95 3.25
N ALA A 32 19.41 0.95 4.11
CA ALA A 32 18.46 -0.15 4.22
C ALA A 32 17.06 0.35 4.63
N SER A 33 16.98 1.25 5.59
CA SER A 33 15.69 1.81 6.05
C SER A 33 14.96 2.57 4.95
N VAL A 34 15.67 3.43 4.18
CA VAL A 34 15.06 4.19 3.08
C VAL A 34 14.50 3.26 2.02
N ILE A 35 15.33 2.36 1.52
CA ILE A 35 14.94 1.46 0.42
C ILE A 35 13.78 0.55 0.85
N THR A 36 13.90 -0.07 2.04
CA THR A 36 12.85 -0.96 2.55
C THR A 36 11.51 -0.22 2.69
N MET A 37 11.54 1.00 3.23
CA MET A 37 10.32 1.76 3.45
C MET A 37 9.67 2.23 2.15
N VAL A 38 10.46 2.70 1.18
CA VAL A 38 9.93 3.10 -0.13
C VAL A 38 9.35 1.89 -0.85
N THR A 39 10.03 0.75 -0.83
CA THR A 39 9.56 -0.48 -1.46
C THR A 39 8.24 -0.97 -0.84
N VAL A 40 8.13 -1.02 0.50
CA VAL A 40 6.90 -1.41 1.19
C VAL A 40 5.79 -0.39 0.94
N GLY A 41 6.09 0.91 0.95
CA GLY A 41 5.13 1.97 0.66
C GLY A 41 4.58 1.92 -0.76
N ASN A 42 5.45 1.68 -1.75
CA ASN A 42 5.03 1.49 -3.13
C ASN A 42 4.15 0.23 -3.27
N GLY A 43 4.56 -0.89 -2.67
CA GLY A 43 3.77 -2.11 -2.64
C GLY A 43 2.37 -1.90 -2.02
N ALA A 44 2.28 -1.17 -0.91
CA ALA A 44 0.99 -0.81 -0.30
C ALA A 44 0.13 0.06 -1.23
N THR A 45 0.75 1.01 -1.94
CA THR A 45 0.03 1.87 -2.89
C THR A 45 -0.50 1.09 -4.09
N VAL A 46 0.33 0.18 -4.65
CA VAL A 46 -0.09 -0.71 -5.75
C VAL A 46 -1.22 -1.62 -5.29
N ALA A 47 -1.10 -2.23 -4.11
CA ALA A 47 -2.12 -3.09 -3.54
C ALA A 47 -3.48 -2.40 -3.38
N VAL A 48 -3.49 -1.16 -2.88
CA VAL A 48 -4.72 -0.36 -2.75
C VAL A 48 -5.27 -0.01 -4.13
N ARG A 49 -4.41 0.32 -5.09
CA ARG A 49 -4.82 0.62 -6.46
C ARG A 49 -5.45 -0.59 -7.15
N GLU A 50 -4.83 -1.77 -7.07
CA GLU A 50 -5.37 -3.02 -7.60
C GLU A 50 -6.72 -3.37 -6.96
N GLN A 51 -6.85 -3.15 -5.65
CA GLN A 51 -8.11 -3.34 -4.95
C GLN A 51 -9.21 -2.42 -5.47
N ILE A 52 -8.90 -1.15 -5.76
CA ILE A 52 -9.87 -0.20 -6.31
C ILE A 52 -10.23 -0.56 -7.75
N GLU A 53 -9.25 -0.93 -8.56
CA GLU A 53 -9.47 -1.40 -9.91
C GLU A 53 -10.35 -2.67 -9.93
N SER A 54 -10.23 -3.54 -8.93
CA SER A 54 -11.06 -4.74 -8.78
C SER A 54 -12.51 -4.43 -8.40
N PHE A 55 -12.78 -3.34 -7.70
CA PHE A 55 -14.16 -2.88 -7.39
C PHE A 55 -14.81 -2.08 -8.52
N GLY A 56 -14.05 -1.73 -9.56
CA GLY A 56 -14.49 -0.79 -10.59
C GLY A 56 -14.08 0.65 -10.27
N SER A 57 -13.24 1.23 -11.13
CA SER A 57 -12.69 2.59 -10.93
C SER A 57 -13.74 3.71 -11.00
N ASN A 58 -14.97 3.40 -11.43
CA ASN A 58 -16.04 4.37 -11.69
C ASN A 58 -17.24 4.16 -10.78
N GLN A 59 -16.98 3.86 -9.51
CA GLN A 59 -18.02 3.61 -8.54
C GLN A 59 -18.02 4.64 -7.43
N LEU A 60 -19.20 5.14 -7.11
CA LEU A 60 -19.50 5.87 -5.88
C LEU A 60 -20.38 4.99 -4.98
N MET A 61 -20.11 5.04 -3.70
CA MET A 61 -20.88 4.30 -2.71
C MET A 61 -21.59 5.29 -1.79
N LEU A 62 -22.91 5.29 -1.82
CA LEU A 62 -23.72 6.08 -0.92
C LEU A 62 -24.13 5.25 0.28
N ARG A 63 -23.65 5.61 1.46
CA ARG A 63 -23.96 4.93 2.73
C ARG A 63 -24.74 5.84 3.65
N ARG A 64 -25.60 5.25 4.48
CA ARG A 64 -26.23 6.01 5.55
C ARG A 64 -25.20 6.43 6.59
N GLY A 65 -25.26 7.68 7.03
CA GLY A 65 -24.39 8.22 8.07
C GLY A 65 -24.78 7.72 9.46
N GLN A 66 -23.84 7.82 10.39
CA GLN A 66 -24.11 7.69 11.82
C GLN A 66 -24.17 9.11 12.40
N ARG A 67 -25.32 9.51 12.92
CA ARG A 67 -25.44 10.78 13.64
C ARG A 67 -24.89 10.58 15.05
N LEU A 68 -23.75 11.19 15.35
CA LEU A 68 -23.22 11.31 16.71
C LEU A 68 -23.96 12.45 17.40
N GLY A 69 -25.01 12.14 18.14
CA GLY A 69 -25.76 13.13 18.93
C GLY A 69 -25.75 12.79 20.41
N PRO A 70 -26.14 13.75 21.32
CA PRO A 70 -26.29 13.48 22.73
C PRO A 70 -27.50 12.53 22.92
N GLY A 71 -27.19 11.25 23.19
CA GLY A 71 -28.19 10.17 23.33
C GLY A 71 -27.78 8.86 22.66
N GLY A 72 -26.57 8.75 22.10
CA GLY A 72 -26.05 7.57 21.42
C GLY A 72 -26.22 7.65 19.89
N ALA A 73 -25.55 6.76 19.19
CA ALA A 73 -25.57 6.66 17.73
C ALA A 73 -26.98 6.24 17.25
N THR A 74 -27.87 7.19 17.03
CA THR A 74 -29.09 6.94 16.27
C THR A 74 -28.73 6.88 14.81
N GLY A 75 -28.82 5.68 14.23
CA GLY A 75 -28.55 5.50 12.81
C GLY A 75 -29.46 6.38 11.96
N ALA A 76 -28.89 7.03 10.95
CA ALA A 76 -29.66 7.76 9.95
C ALA A 76 -30.74 6.88 9.30
N PRO A 77 -31.83 7.43 8.76
CA PRO A 77 -32.84 6.67 8.04
C PRO A 77 -32.19 5.87 6.88
N SER A 78 -32.68 4.67 6.64
CA SER A 78 -32.28 3.88 5.48
C SER A 78 -32.77 4.54 4.20
N PHE A 79 -32.12 4.23 3.09
CA PHE A 79 -32.57 4.64 1.76
C PHE A 79 -33.80 3.82 1.34
N LYS A 80 -34.54 4.38 0.42
CA LYS A 80 -35.71 3.75 -0.21
C LYS A 80 -35.36 3.40 -1.66
N ILE A 81 -36.11 2.50 -2.26
CA ILE A 81 -35.95 2.15 -3.69
C ILE A 81 -36.22 3.38 -4.58
N GLU A 82 -37.18 4.24 -4.16
CA GLU A 82 -37.47 5.49 -4.87
C GLU A 82 -36.29 6.48 -4.87
N ASP A 83 -35.36 6.36 -3.93
CA ASP A 83 -34.13 7.15 -3.92
C ASP A 83 -33.16 6.70 -5.03
N ILE A 84 -33.14 5.39 -5.29
CA ILE A 84 -32.31 4.79 -6.34
C ILE A 84 -32.81 5.22 -7.72
N ASN A 85 -34.10 5.07 -7.98
CA ASN A 85 -34.72 5.50 -9.23
C ASN A 85 -34.48 7.00 -9.49
N ALA A 86 -34.58 7.82 -8.44
CA ALA A 86 -34.32 9.26 -8.56
C ALA A 86 -32.85 9.58 -8.89
N LEU A 87 -31.89 8.80 -8.37
CA LEU A 87 -30.48 8.96 -8.72
C LEU A 87 -30.22 8.65 -10.20
N GLU A 88 -30.85 7.62 -10.74
CA GLU A 88 -30.72 7.24 -12.16
C GLU A 88 -31.42 8.23 -13.09
N ASP A 89 -32.62 8.69 -12.72
CA ASP A 89 -33.43 9.54 -13.58
C ASP A 89 -33.01 11.01 -13.57
N GLN A 90 -32.48 11.53 -12.46
CA GLN A 90 -32.31 12.97 -12.25
C GLN A 90 -30.84 13.42 -12.19
N VAL A 91 -29.87 12.49 -12.03
CA VAL A 91 -28.47 12.84 -11.96
C VAL A 91 -27.76 12.45 -13.24
N ALA A 92 -27.42 13.44 -14.05
CA ALA A 92 -26.67 13.21 -15.29
C ALA A 92 -25.26 12.65 -14.98
N GLY A 93 -24.87 11.55 -15.65
CA GLY A 93 -23.60 10.88 -15.42
C GLY A 93 -23.68 9.65 -14.50
N VAL A 94 -24.84 9.37 -13.90
CA VAL A 94 -25.15 8.08 -13.29
C VAL A 94 -25.57 7.10 -14.38
N ILE A 95 -24.88 5.96 -14.49
CA ILE A 95 -25.20 4.88 -15.43
C ILE A 95 -26.20 3.92 -14.81
N SER A 96 -25.97 3.52 -13.56
CA SER A 96 -26.85 2.65 -12.79
C SER A 96 -26.65 2.89 -11.30
N ALA A 97 -27.67 2.58 -10.51
CA ALA A 97 -27.63 2.66 -9.06
C ALA A 97 -28.25 1.40 -8.43
N SER A 98 -27.44 0.60 -7.76
CA SER A 98 -27.84 -0.69 -7.22
C SER A 98 -28.04 -0.65 -5.71
N PRO A 99 -29.21 -1.11 -5.19
CA PRO A 99 -29.41 -1.29 -3.77
C PRO A 99 -28.53 -2.39 -3.23
N GLN A 100 -27.93 -2.18 -2.06
CA GLN A 100 -27.14 -3.22 -1.41
C GLN A 100 -27.60 -3.44 0.02
N ILE A 101 -27.91 -4.70 0.32
CA ILE A 101 -28.08 -5.23 1.68
C ILE A 101 -26.99 -6.29 1.87
N SER A 102 -26.17 -6.17 2.90
CA SER A 102 -25.15 -7.18 3.22
C SER A 102 -25.35 -7.69 4.64
N ARG A 103 -25.23 -9.01 4.81
CA ARG A 103 -25.27 -9.66 6.12
C ARG A 103 -24.35 -10.87 6.14
N SER A 104 -23.45 -10.91 7.12
CA SER A 104 -22.68 -12.12 7.39
C SER A 104 -23.57 -13.15 8.08
N THR A 105 -23.66 -14.35 7.51
CA THR A 105 -24.49 -15.44 8.03
C THR A 105 -23.94 -16.80 7.66
N ILE A 106 -24.44 -17.84 8.32
CA ILE A 106 -24.04 -19.22 8.04
C ILE A 106 -24.85 -19.74 6.85
N VAL A 107 -24.11 -20.30 5.89
CA VAL A 107 -24.66 -21.04 4.75
C VAL A 107 -24.33 -22.51 4.90
N VAL A 108 -25.23 -23.38 4.42
CA VAL A 108 -25.11 -24.85 4.59
C VAL A 108 -25.42 -25.54 3.30
N ALA A 109 -24.55 -26.48 2.88
CA ALA A 109 -24.74 -27.40 1.79
C ALA A 109 -23.94 -28.68 2.05
N ASN A 110 -24.41 -29.81 1.56
CA ASN A 110 -23.74 -31.13 1.66
C ASN A 110 -23.27 -31.51 3.08
N GLY A 111 -24.05 -31.11 4.12
CA GLY A 111 -23.70 -31.38 5.50
C GLY A 111 -22.55 -30.53 6.06
N ARG A 112 -22.01 -29.58 5.28
CA ARG A 112 -21.01 -28.63 5.70
C ARG A 112 -21.65 -27.27 5.95
N ASN A 113 -21.03 -26.46 6.80
CA ASN A 113 -21.43 -25.09 7.05
C ASN A 113 -20.24 -24.14 6.85
N TRP A 114 -20.55 -22.93 6.44
CA TRP A 114 -19.57 -21.87 6.23
C TRP A 114 -20.17 -20.51 6.60
N THR A 115 -19.39 -19.62 7.19
CA THR A 115 -19.84 -18.25 7.47
C THR A 115 -19.36 -17.35 6.35
N THR A 116 -20.30 -16.74 5.63
CA THR A 116 -19.98 -15.91 4.45
C THR A 116 -20.80 -14.64 4.44
N SER A 117 -20.43 -13.72 3.57
CA SER A 117 -21.19 -12.50 3.29
C SER A 117 -22.31 -12.80 2.29
N VAL A 118 -23.56 -12.62 2.72
CA VAL A 118 -24.74 -12.72 1.84
C VAL A 118 -25.17 -11.32 1.45
N ILE A 119 -25.14 -11.03 0.15
CA ILE A 119 -25.45 -9.73 -0.44
C ILE A 119 -26.77 -9.84 -1.19
N GLY A 120 -27.67 -8.93 -0.91
CA GLY A 120 -28.90 -8.74 -1.70
C GLY A 120 -28.75 -7.50 -2.57
N SER A 121 -28.86 -7.66 -3.88
CA SER A 121 -28.74 -6.56 -4.84
C SER A 121 -29.53 -6.88 -6.12
N ASP A 122 -29.48 -5.99 -7.10
CA ASP A 122 -30.03 -6.16 -8.44
C ASP A 122 -28.97 -6.76 -9.42
N VAL A 123 -29.34 -6.89 -10.69
CA VAL A 123 -28.43 -7.44 -11.71
C VAL A 123 -27.30 -6.47 -12.03
N ASP A 124 -27.51 -5.16 -11.89
CA ASP A 124 -26.48 -4.14 -12.20
C ASP A 124 -25.33 -4.13 -11.21
N TYR A 125 -25.54 -4.72 -10.02
CA TYR A 125 -24.48 -5.00 -9.04
C TYR A 125 -23.28 -5.72 -9.64
N PHE A 126 -23.51 -6.71 -10.51
CA PHE A 126 -22.42 -7.51 -11.07
C PHE A 126 -21.54 -6.66 -12.00
N ALA A 127 -22.14 -5.77 -12.78
CA ALA A 127 -21.42 -4.84 -13.62
C ALA A 127 -20.70 -3.77 -12.77
N ALA A 128 -21.38 -3.22 -11.76
CA ALA A 128 -20.80 -2.23 -10.85
C ALA A 128 -19.58 -2.79 -10.11
N GLU A 129 -19.66 -4.00 -9.57
CA GLU A 129 -18.57 -4.67 -8.86
C GLU A 129 -17.59 -5.41 -9.81
N ASN A 130 -17.70 -5.22 -11.13
CA ASN A 130 -16.87 -5.90 -12.13
C ASN A 130 -16.80 -7.43 -11.87
N ARG A 131 -17.97 -8.06 -11.67
CA ARG A 131 -18.12 -9.48 -11.36
C ARG A 131 -18.54 -10.26 -12.60
N GLU A 132 -17.63 -11.04 -13.16
CA GLU A 132 -17.92 -11.94 -14.29
C GLU A 132 -18.37 -13.31 -13.81
N LEU A 133 -19.10 -14.04 -14.66
CA LEU A 133 -19.48 -15.43 -14.43
C LEU A 133 -18.42 -16.39 -14.97
N ALA A 134 -18.06 -17.39 -14.17
CA ALA A 134 -17.33 -18.55 -14.66
C ALA A 134 -18.30 -19.57 -15.30
N GLU A 135 -19.48 -19.76 -14.69
CA GLU A 135 -20.48 -20.72 -15.16
C GLU A 135 -21.89 -20.23 -14.83
N GLY A 136 -22.86 -20.63 -15.64
CA GLY A 136 -24.28 -20.35 -15.39
C GLY A 136 -24.73 -19.00 -15.91
N ARG A 137 -25.60 -18.33 -15.15
CA ARG A 137 -26.20 -17.04 -15.52
C ARG A 137 -26.40 -16.15 -14.28
N TYR A 138 -26.57 -14.87 -14.49
CA TYR A 138 -27.12 -13.97 -13.47
C TYR A 138 -28.62 -14.24 -13.27
N PHE A 139 -29.21 -13.63 -12.23
CA PHE A 139 -30.66 -13.70 -12.07
C PHE A 139 -31.37 -12.83 -13.12
N GLU A 140 -32.58 -13.25 -13.48
CA GLU A 140 -33.41 -12.54 -14.43
C GLU A 140 -34.21 -11.43 -13.71
N PRO A 141 -34.62 -10.36 -14.43
CA PRO A 141 -35.46 -9.31 -13.84
C PRO A 141 -36.78 -9.85 -13.24
N SER A 142 -37.33 -10.90 -13.82
CA SER A 142 -38.53 -11.60 -13.32
C SER A 142 -38.28 -12.27 -11.96
N GLU A 143 -37.10 -12.82 -11.76
CA GLU A 143 -36.68 -13.47 -10.51
C GLU A 143 -36.41 -12.42 -9.42
N GLU A 144 -35.87 -11.28 -9.81
CA GLU A 144 -35.65 -10.15 -8.93
C GLU A 144 -36.97 -9.55 -8.44
N LEU A 145 -37.91 -9.24 -9.35
CA LEU A 145 -39.23 -8.71 -9.01
C LEU A 145 -40.05 -9.66 -8.14
N SER A 146 -40.06 -10.95 -8.46
CA SER A 146 -40.80 -11.95 -7.70
C SER A 146 -40.16 -12.29 -6.34
N GLY A 147 -38.87 -11.99 -6.16
CA GLY A 147 -38.09 -12.43 -4.99
C GLY A 147 -37.88 -13.95 -5.02
N ALA A 148 -37.50 -14.48 -6.20
CA ALA A 148 -37.23 -15.89 -6.39
C ALA A 148 -36.05 -16.34 -5.52
N ALA A 149 -36.11 -17.59 -5.05
CA ALA A 149 -35.06 -18.17 -4.23
C ALA A 149 -33.91 -18.72 -5.11
N VAL A 150 -33.23 -17.83 -5.82
CA VAL A 150 -32.04 -18.10 -6.63
C VAL A 150 -30.83 -17.38 -6.05
N CYS A 151 -29.64 -17.89 -6.29
CA CYS A 151 -28.39 -17.27 -5.83
C CYS A 151 -27.26 -17.49 -6.82
N VAL A 152 -26.32 -16.53 -6.83
CA VAL A 152 -25.03 -16.60 -7.49
C VAL A 152 -23.97 -16.66 -6.40
N ILE A 153 -22.99 -17.55 -6.52
CA ILE A 153 -21.98 -17.79 -5.48
C ILE A 153 -20.56 -17.51 -5.98
N GLY A 154 -19.67 -17.16 -5.08
CA GLY A 154 -18.24 -17.09 -5.38
C GLY A 154 -17.54 -18.44 -5.23
N THR A 155 -16.30 -18.51 -5.75
CA THR A 155 -15.51 -19.78 -5.81
C THR A 155 -15.14 -20.30 -4.44
N THR A 156 -14.98 -19.48 -3.44
CA THR A 156 -14.73 -19.93 -2.06
C THR A 156 -15.90 -20.74 -1.52
N ILE A 157 -17.14 -20.34 -1.79
CA ILE A 157 -18.33 -21.13 -1.39
C ILE A 157 -18.37 -22.48 -2.10
N GLN A 158 -18.03 -22.52 -3.39
CA GLN A 158 -17.90 -23.77 -4.14
C GLN A 158 -16.85 -24.69 -3.51
N ARG A 159 -15.68 -24.17 -3.18
CA ARG A 159 -14.58 -24.93 -2.60
C ARG A 159 -14.94 -25.49 -1.22
N GLU A 160 -15.46 -24.65 -0.33
CA GLU A 160 -15.68 -24.99 1.08
C GLU A 160 -16.90 -25.92 1.29
N LEU A 161 -17.99 -25.69 0.57
CA LEU A 161 -19.22 -26.45 0.76
C LEU A 161 -19.39 -27.62 -0.23
N PHE A 162 -18.84 -27.50 -1.43
CA PHE A 162 -19.01 -28.48 -2.49
C PHE A 162 -17.71 -29.22 -2.87
N GLY A 163 -16.57 -28.81 -2.28
CA GLY A 163 -15.27 -29.44 -2.55
C GLY A 163 -14.79 -29.23 -3.99
N GLY A 164 -15.21 -28.15 -4.66
CA GLY A 164 -14.89 -27.85 -6.06
C GLY A 164 -15.74 -28.58 -7.10
N ALA A 165 -16.77 -29.33 -6.69
CA ALA A 165 -17.71 -30.00 -7.62
C ALA A 165 -18.60 -28.96 -8.35
N PRO A 166 -19.21 -29.33 -9.51
CA PRO A 166 -20.20 -28.49 -10.18
C PRO A 166 -21.34 -28.10 -9.23
N VAL A 167 -21.75 -26.85 -9.26
CA VAL A 167 -22.71 -26.26 -8.29
C VAL A 167 -24.01 -25.79 -8.92
N LEU A 168 -24.07 -25.71 -10.25
CA LEU A 168 -25.27 -25.22 -10.93
C LEU A 168 -26.47 -26.11 -10.68
N GLY A 169 -27.59 -25.52 -10.24
CA GLY A 169 -28.82 -26.23 -9.90
C GLY A 169 -28.88 -26.78 -8.48
N GLU A 170 -27.76 -26.85 -7.76
CA GLU A 170 -27.69 -27.30 -6.37
C GLU A 170 -28.38 -26.32 -5.42
N MET A 171 -28.77 -26.81 -4.24
CA MET A 171 -29.47 -26.03 -3.22
C MET A 171 -28.50 -25.58 -2.12
N LEU A 172 -28.46 -24.31 -1.89
CA LEU A 172 -27.73 -23.67 -0.80
C LEU A 172 -28.71 -23.17 0.27
N ARG A 173 -28.61 -23.65 1.50
CA ARG A 173 -29.42 -23.16 2.61
C ARG A 173 -28.73 -21.97 3.26
N ILE A 174 -29.44 -20.86 3.34
CA ILE A 174 -29.03 -19.63 3.98
C ILE A 174 -29.92 -19.40 5.20
N ASN A 175 -29.37 -19.60 6.39
CA ASN A 175 -30.14 -19.51 7.63
C ASN A 175 -31.45 -20.32 7.57
N ALA A 176 -32.62 -19.66 7.44
CA ALA A 176 -33.95 -20.25 7.48
C ALA A 176 -34.55 -20.61 6.11
N PHE A 177 -33.91 -20.27 4.99
CA PHE A 177 -34.41 -20.57 3.65
C PHE A 177 -33.32 -21.16 2.75
N SER A 178 -33.73 -21.73 1.63
CA SER A 178 -32.80 -22.27 0.63
C SER A 178 -32.95 -21.52 -0.69
N CYS A 179 -31.85 -21.34 -1.40
CA CYS A 179 -31.85 -20.83 -2.76
C CYS A 179 -31.20 -21.85 -3.72
N ARG A 180 -31.61 -21.81 -4.99
CA ARG A 180 -30.98 -22.60 -6.05
C ARG A 180 -29.83 -21.78 -6.66
N ILE A 181 -28.67 -22.42 -6.75
CA ILE A 181 -27.49 -21.81 -7.38
C ILE A 181 -27.71 -21.76 -8.90
N VAL A 182 -27.73 -20.56 -9.48
CA VAL A 182 -27.92 -20.31 -10.92
C VAL A 182 -26.66 -19.83 -11.61
N GLY A 183 -25.67 -19.38 -10.85
CA GLY A 183 -24.39 -18.90 -11.38
C GLY A 183 -23.25 -19.07 -10.39
N LEU A 184 -22.05 -19.24 -10.95
CA LEU A 184 -20.78 -19.25 -10.25
C LEU A 184 -19.95 -18.07 -10.78
N LEU A 185 -19.47 -17.21 -9.89
CA LEU A 185 -18.62 -16.07 -10.24
C LEU A 185 -17.20 -16.53 -10.59
N GLN A 186 -16.55 -15.79 -11.47
CA GLN A 186 -15.14 -15.95 -11.76
C GLN A 186 -14.31 -15.56 -10.52
N GLU A 187 -13.24 -16.30 -10.30
CA GLU A 187 -12.33 -16.04 -9.17
C GLU A 187 -11.62 -14.69 -9.32
N LYS A 188 -11.73 -13.84 -8.28
CA LYS A 188 -11.00 -12.59 -8.13
C LYS A 188 -9.81 -12.72 -7.17
N GLY A 189 -9.84 -13.74 -6.31
CA GLY A 189 -8.82 -14.01 -5.33
C GLY A 189 -8.91 -13.13 -4.08
N THR A 190 -7.81 -13.07 -3.35
CA THR A 190 -7.72 -12.33 -2.09
C THR A 190 -7.25 -10.90 -2.36
N ALA A 191 -8.00 -9.94 -1.86
CA ALA A 191 -7.59 -8.53 -1.90
C ALA A 191 -6.31 -8.29 -1.10
N ALA A 192 -5.58 -7.21 -1.40
CA ALA A 192 -4.30 -6.86 -0.82
C ALA A 192 -4.26 -6.78 0.72
N MET A 193 -5.41 -6.59 1.37
CA MET A 193 -5.54 -6.61 2.84
C MET A 193 -5.94 -7.99 3.40
N GLY A 194 -5.81 -9.06 2.61
CA GLY A 194 -6.13 -10.42 3.04
C GLY A 194 -7.62 -10.74 3.04
N ASN A 195 -8.49 -9.87 2.52
CA ASN A 195 -9.91 -10.11 2.44
C ASN A 195 -10.23 -10.96 1.20
N ASP A 196 -10.86 -12.13 1.39
CA ASP A 196 -11.27 -13.00 0.30
C ASP A 196 -12.48 -12.39 -0.43
N GLN A 197 -12.27 -12.00 -1.71
CA GLN A 197 -13.31 -11.40 -2.53
C GLN A 197 -14.30 -12.43 -3.09
N ASP A 198 -13.99 -13.70 -2.99
CA ASP A 198 -14.78 -14.81 -3.52
C ASP A 198 -15.63 -15.49 -2.45
N ASP A 199 -15.52 -15.03 -1.19
CA ASP A 199 -16.33 -15.51 -0.07
C ASP A 199 -17.65 -14.72 0.04
N LEU A 200 -18.53 -14.92 -0.94
CA LEU A 200 -19.83 -14.25 -0.99
C LEU A 200 -20.92 -15.09 -1.66
N VAL A 201 -22.16 -14.74 -1.32
CA VAL A 201 -23.38 -15.23 -1.98
C VAL A 201 -24.21 -14.02 -2.35
N VAL A 202 -24.61 -13.90 -3.61
CA VAL A 202 -25.47 -12.82 -4.10
C VAL A 202 -26.89 -13.32 -4.34
N LEU A 203 -27.85 -12.60 -3.80
CA LEU A 203 -29.30 -12.88 -3.92
C LEU A 203 -29.98 -11.71 -4.62
N PRO A 204 -31.11 -11.94 -5.30
CA PRO A 204 -31.99 -10.84 -5.72
C PRO A 204 -32.38 -10.00 -4.51
N PHE A 205 -32.38 -8.66 -4.68
CA PHE A 205 -32.64 -7.71 -3.61
C PHE A 205 -33.91 -8.05 -2.83
N ASN A 206 -35.02 -8.28 -3.53
CA ASN A 206 -36.30 -8.60 -2.90
C ASN A 206 -36.27 -9.90 -2.08
N THR A 207 -35.47 -10.87 -2.50
CA THR A 207 -35.26 -12.14 -1.76
C THR A 207 -34.53 -11.87 -0.45
N ALA A 208 -33.43 -11.12 -0.50
CA ALA A 208 -32.65 -10.75 0.68
C ALA A 208 -33.46 -9.87 1.63
N ALA A 209 -34.15 -8.87 1.12
CA ALA A 209 -34.99 -7.96 1.89
C ALA A 209 -36.05 -8.70 2.71
N ARG A 210 -36.79 -9.64 2.06
CA ARG A 210 -37.88 -10.36 2.68
C ARG A 210 -37.43 -11.52 3.58
N ARG A 211 -36.42 -12.30 3.14
CA ARG A 211 -36.06 -13.59 3.78
C ARG A 211 -34.82 -13.50 4.68
N LEU A 212 -33.91 -12.57 4.41
CA LEU A 212 -32.67 -12.43 5.17
C LEU A 212 -32.75 -11.34 6.24
N VAL A 213 -33.34 -10.18 5.90
CA VAL A 213 -33.36 -8.99 6.78
C VAL A 213 -34.75 -8.72 7.33
N GLY A 214 -35.82 -9.11 6.64
CA GLY A 214 -37.21 -8.91 7.05
C GLY A 214 -37.75 -7.49 6.83
N ASN A 215 -37.03 -6.67 6.07
CA ASN A 215 -37.46 -5.33 5.68
C ASN A 215 -36.80 -4.88 4.37
N ASN A 216 -37.40 -3.90 3.68
CA ASN A 216 -36.90 -3.35 2.41
C ASN A 216 -35.97 -2.14 2.60
N ARG A 217 -35.23 -2.09 3.70
CA ARG A 217 -34.34 -0.98 4.01
C ARG A 217 -33.00 -1.16 3.30
N VAL A 218 -32.65 -0.19 2.45
CA VAL A 218 -31.36 -0.13 1.78
C VAL A 218 -30.37 0.61 2.67
N ASN A 219 -29.24 -0.01 2.96
CA ASN A 219 -28.21 0.61 3.80
C ASN A 219 -27.10 1.27 2.97
N THR A 220 -26.89 0.75 1.78
CA THR A 220 -25.85 1.20 0.83
C THR A 220 -26.46 1.21 -0.57
N ILE A 221 -26.14 2.21 -1.36
CA ILE A 221 -26.42 2.27 -2.79
C ILE A 221 -25.07 2.32 -3.50
N LEU A 222 -24.84 1.40 -4.43
CA LEU A 222 -23.70 1.42 -5.33
C LEU A 222 -24.10 2.20 -6.57
N ILE A 223 -23.35 3.22 -6.92
CA ILE A 223 -23.63 4.10 -8.05
C ILE A 223 -22.49 3.95 -9.06
N ASN A 224 -22.81 3.44 -10.22
CA ASN A 224 -21.89 3.36 -11.33
C ASN A 224 -21.98 4.66 -12.16
N ILE A 225 -20.83 5.28 -12.39
CA ILE A 225 -20.75 6.60 -13.03
C ILE A 225 -20.01 6.54 -14.35
N ASP A 226 -20.31 7.46 -15.24
CA ASP A 226 -19.57 7.62 -16.49
C ASP A 226 -18.15 8.13 -16.23
N THR A 227 -17.17 7.54 -16.93
CA THR A 227 -15.75 7.91 -16.87
C THR A 227 -15.47 9.36 -17.30
N LEU A 228 -16.33 9.92 -18.15
CA LEU A 228 -16.18 11.27 -18.68
C LEU A 228 -16.77 12.35 -17.80
N SER A 229 -17.54 11.97 -16.77
CA SER A 229 -18.20 12.92 -15.87
C SER A 229 -17.23 13.53 -14.88
N ASP A 230 -17.38 14.82 -14.59
CA ASP A 230 -16.69 15.49 -13.48
C ASP A 230 -17.21 14.91 -12.16
N ARG A 231 -16.37 14.12 -11.50
CA ARG A 231 -16.71 13.41 -10.25
C ARG A 231 -17.15 14.35 -9.12
N GLU A 232 -16.50 15.51 -9.00
CA GLU A 232 -16.86 16.46 -7.93
C GLU A 232 -18.24 17.09 -8.18
N HIS A 233 -18.51 17.46 -9.43
CA HIS A 233 -19.82 17.96 -9.80
C HIS A 233 -20.92 16.89 -9.61
N LEU A 234 -20.62 15.65 -9.98
CA LEU A 234 -21.52 14.52 -9.80
C LEU A 234 -21.81 14.24 -8.31
N LYS A 235 -20.78 14.20 -7.47
CA LYS A 235 -20.96 14.05 -6.02
C LYS A 235 -21.80 15.18 -5.43
N GLN A 236 -21.61 16.39 -5.93
CA GLN A 236 -22.41 17.52 -5.49
C GLN A 236 -23.90 17.38 -5.91
N SER A 237 -24.16 16.98 -7.15
CA SER A 237 -25.53 16.74 -7.64
C SER A 237 -26.22 15.62 -6.86
N ILE A 238 -25.52 14.52 -6.59
CA ILE A 238 -26.03 13.42 -5.75
C ILE A 238 -26.33 13.94 -4.34
N ARG A 239 -25.45 14.78 -3.76
CA ARG A 239 -25.64 15.34 -2.43
C ARG A 239 -26.87 16.23 -2.37
N GLU A 240 -27.06 17.12 -3.33
CA GLU A 240 -28.20 18.03 -3.40
C GLU A 240 -29.52 17.26 -3.55
N LEU A 241 -29.59 16.30 -4.46
CA LEU A 241 -30.75 15.43 -4.63
C LEU A 241 -31.09 14.67 -3.33
N MET A 242 -30.08 14.09 -2.68
CA MET A 242 -30.31 13.32 -1.46
C MET A 242 -30.70 14.20 -0.27
N ARG A 243 -30.19 15.43 -0.17
CA ARG A 243 -30.61 16.40 0.84
C ARG A 243 -32.06 16.79 0.65
N GLU A 244 -32.48 17.06 -0.59
CA GLU A 244 -33.89 17.35 -0.94
C GLU A 244 -34.83 16.19 -0.56
N ARG A 245 -34.52 14.99 -1.01
CA ARG A 245 -35.31 13.77 -0.75
C ARG A 245 -35.41 13.41 0.73
N ARG A 246 -34.39 13.77 1.51
CA ARG A 246 -34.34 13.55 2.96
C ARG A 246 -34.84 14.74 3.77
N SER A 247 -35.37 15.81 3.10
CA SER A 247 -35.86 17.03 3.70
C SER A 247 -34.87 17.64 4.70
N LEU A 248 -33.58 17.68 4.34
CA LEU A 248 -32.52 18.30 5.13
C LEU A 248 -32.48 19.81 4.83
N SER A 249 -32.48 20.62 5.87
CA SER A 249 -32.36 22.08 5.76
C SER A 249 -30.92 22.49 5.52
N GLU A 250 -30.67 23.73 5.06
CA GLU A 250 -29.29 24.22 4.76
C GLU A 250 -28.32 24.14 5.96
N GLY A 251 -28.84 24.22 7.19
CA GLY A 251 -28.04 24.12 8.42
C GLY A 251 -27.87 22.70 8.97
N ASP A 252 -28.51 21.69 8.38
CA ASP A 252 -28.43 20.31 8.86
C ASP A 252 -27.21 19.61 8.27
N ASP A 253 -26.52 18.80 9.09
CA ASP A 253 -25.48 17.89 8.63
C ASP A 253 -26.06 16.77 7.76
N ASP A 254 -25.29 16.32 6.77
CA ASP A 254 -25.67 15.19 5.94
C ASP A 254 -25.80 13.93 6.81
N ASN A 255 -26.95 13.26 6.71
CA ASN A 255 -27.19 11.98 7.37
C ASN A 255 -26.84 10.78 6.48
N PHE A 256 -26.03 11.01 5.47
CA PHE A 256 -25.45 10.03 4.54
C PHE A 256 -24.00 10.43 4.20
N VAL A 257 -23.26 9.49 3.66
CA VAL A 257 -21.87 9.70 3.22
C VAL A 257 -21.72 9.17 1.81
N ILE A 258 -21.16 9.99 0.93
CA ILE A 258 -20.74 9.58 -0.41
C ILE A 258 -19.26 9.21 -0.33
N LEU A 259 -18.96 7.95 -0.56
CA LEU A 259 -17.60 7.42 -0.61
C LEU A 259 -17.21 7.26 -2.07
N ASP A 260 -16.15 7.94 -2.47
CA ASP A 260 -15.50 7.73 -3.75
C ASP A 260 -14.30 6.79 -3.53
N THR A 261 -14.34 5.62 -4.16
CA THR A 261 -13.26 4.64 -4.05
C THR A 261 -11.93 5.20 -4.57
N ALA A 262 -11.96 6.00 -5.64
CA ALA A 262 -10.77 6.66 -6.18
C ALA A 262 -10.18 7.69 -5.20
N GLU A 263 -11.02 8.46 -4.50
CA GLU A 263 -10.58 9.42 -3.47
C GLU A 263 -9.92 8.71 -2.28
N VAL A 264 -10.44 7.55 -1.90
CA VAL A 264 -9.82 6.72 -0.84
C VAL A 264 -8.42 6.29 -1.25
N ALA A 265 -8.22 5.84 -2.51
CA ALA A 265 -6.90 5.50 -3.03
C ALA A 265 -5.92 6.67 -2.98
N GLU A 266 -6.38 7.84 -3.45
CA GLU A 266 -5.54 9.04 -3.48
C GLU A 266 -5.14 9.46 -2.07
N ARG A 267 -6.04 9.38 -1.11
CA ARG A 267 -5.74 9.65 0.31
C ARG A 267 -4.72 8.66 0.88
N VAL A 268 -4.83 7.38 0.57
CA VAL A 268 -3.85 6.36 0.99
C VAL A 268 -2.49 6.64 0.34
N ALA A 269 -2.45 6.90 -0.97
CA ALA A 269 -1.22 7.25 -1.68
C ALA A 269 -0.56 8.52 -1.11
N SER A 270 -1.36 9.56 -0.82
CA SER A 270 -0.89 10.79 -0.19
C SER A 270 -0.31 10.54 1.21
N THR A 271 -1.01 9.76 2.03
CA THR A 271 -0.53 9.39 3.37
C THR A 271 0.78 8.61 3.29
N THR A 272 0.88 7.65 2.36
CA THR A 272 2.11 6.89 2.12
C THR A 272 3.26 7.81 1.72
N LYS A 273 3.00 8.81 0.85
CA LYS A 273 3.99 9.81 0.45
C LYS A 273 4.50 10.63 1.63
N ILE A 274 3.60 11.06 2.53
CA ILE A 274 3.98 11.79 3.76
C ILE A 274 4.83 10.90 4.67
N MET A 275 4.44 9.65 4.89
CA MET A 275 5.21 8.70 5.70
C MET A 275 6.59 8.44 5.11
N THR A 276 6.69 8.27 3.79
CA THR A 276 7.97 8.11 3.09
C THR A 276 8.87 9.34 3.28
N ALA A 277 8.31 10.54 3.20
CA ALA A 277 9.07 11.79 3.44
C ALA A 277 9.59 11.90 4.87
N LEU A 278 8.77 11.58 5.87
CA LEU A 278 9.16 11.57 7.29
C LEU A 278 10.29 10.57 7.56
N LEU A 279 10.17 9.37 7.02
CA LEU A 279 11.20 8.34 7.19
C LEU A 279 12.45 8.64 6.39
N GLY A 280 12.32 9.30 5.24
CA GLY A 280 13.45 9.88 4.52
C GLY A 280 14.23 10.88 5.36
N ALA A 281 13.55 11.70 6.14
CA ALA A 281 14.20 12.63 7.09
C ALA A 281 14.96 11.88 8.19
N VAL A 282 14.36 10.82 8.77
CA VAL A 282 15.03 9.96 9.78
C VAL A 282 16.27 9.29 9.19
N ALA A 283 16.17 8.80 7.96
CA ALA A 283 17.28 8.18 7.26
C ALA A 283 18.41 9.18 6.95
N ALA A 284 18.06 10.42 6.59
CA ALA A 284 19.06 11.50 6.43
C ALA A 284 19.83 11.74 7.72
N VAL A 285 19.16 11.77 8.88
CA VAL A 285 19.82 11.84 10.19
C VAL A 285 20.72 10.62 10.43
N SER A 286 20.27 9.42 10.10
CA SER A 286 21.08 8.20 10.22
C SER A 286 22.34 8.25 9.35
N LEU A 287 22.21 8.75 8.11
CA LEU A 287 23.35 8.95 7.21
C LEU A 287 24.32 10.02 7.74
N LEU A 288 23.83 11.08 8.36
CA LEU A 288 24.67 12.08 9.03
C LEU A 288 25.47 11.46 10.18
N VAL A 289 24.83 10.65 11.01
CA VAL A 289 25.51 9.91 12.11
C VAL A 289 26.55 8.95 11.57
N GLY A 290 26.22 8.20 10.50
CA GLY A 290 27.16 7.33 9.81
C GLY A 290 28.33 8.11 9.20
N GLY A 291 28.08 9.29 8.61
CA GLY A 291 29.08 10.19 8.08
C GLY A 291 30.03 10.73 9.16
N ILE A 292 29.50 11.14 10.30
CA ILE A 292 30.32 11.54 11.46
C ILE A 292 31.18 10.35 11.92
N GLY A 293 30.67 9.14 11.88
CA GLY A 293 31.42 7.92 12.13
C GLY A 293 32.60 7.78 11.16
N ILE A 294 32.39 7.97 9.84
CA ILE A 294 33.49 7.99 8.85
C ILE A 294 34.51 9.05 9.21
N MET A 295 34.07 10.28 9.49
CA MET A 295 34.97 11.38 9.82
C MET A 295 35.84 11.06 11.04
N ASN A 296 35.25 10.53 12.10
CA ASN A 296 35.99 10.18 13.33
C ASN A 296 37.03 9.09 13.09
N ILE A 297 36.67 8.06 12.34
CA ILE A 297 37.64 6.99 12.01
C ILE A 297 38.76 7.49 11.13
N MET A 298 38.44 8.30 10.14
CA MET A 298 39.43 8.87 9.26
C MET A 298 40.39 9.80 10.03
N LEU A 299 39.89 10.61 10.98
CA LEU A 299 40.74 11.43 11.85
C LEU A 299 41.72 10.59 12.67
N VAL A 300 41.23 9.49 13.28
CA VAL A 300 42.08 8.55 14.02
C VAL A 300 43.10 7.85 13.09
N SER A 301 42.66 7.45 11.89
CA SER A 301 43.52 6.82 10.89
C SER A 301 44.64 7.77 10.45
N VAL A 302 44.38 9.06 10.27
CA VAL A 302 45.36 10.10 9.96
C VAL A 302 46.36 10.25 11.11
N THR A 303 45.91 10.29 12.36
CA THR A 303 46.84 10.40 13.52
C THR A 303 47.71 9.14 13.70
N GLU A 304 47.14 7.94 13.56
CA GLU A 304 47.87 6.68 13.61
C GLU A 304 48.93 6.55 12.51
N ARG A 305 48.75 7.24 11.37
CA ARG A 305 49.62 7.20 10.19
C ARG A 305 50.42 8.49 9.95
N THR A 306 50.45 9.40 10.90
CA THR A 306 51.11 10.71 10.76
C THR A 306 52.55 10.54 10.25
N ARG A 307 53.30 9.62 10.81
CA ARG A 307 54.70 9.33 10.40
C ARG A 307 54.82 8.80 8.96
N GLU A 308 53.92 7.88 8.57
CA GLU A 308 53.86 7.33 7.21
C GLU A 308 53.54 8.42 6.18
N ILE A 309 52.58 9.29 6.49
CA ILE A 309 52.21 10.44 5.65
C ILE A 309 53.41 11.40 5.53
N GLY A 310 54.05 11.73 6.67
CA GLY A 310 55.23 12.60 6.70
C GLY A 310 56.37 12.10 5.85
N VAL A 311 56.70 10.78 5.91
CA VAL A 311 57.71 10.17 5.05
C VAL A 311 57.34 10.30 3.59
N ARG A 312 56.08 10.06 3.19
CA ARG A 312 55.64 10.21 1.79
C ARG A 312 55.77 11.65 1.29
N LEU A 313 55.39 12.62 2.10
CA LEU A 313 55.53 14.03 1.77
C LEU A 313 57.01 14.43 1.66
N ALA A 314 57.88 13.91 2.56
CA ALA A 314 59.33 14.17 2.54
C ALA A 314 60.04 13.61 1.30
N ILE A 315 59.60 12.47 0.75
CA ILE A 315 60.13 11.90 -0.48
C ILE A 315 59.49 12.45 -1.77
N GLY A 316 58.60 13.48 -1.65
CA GLY A 316 58.08 14.25 -2.79
C GLY A 316 56.65 13.96 -3.20
N ALA A 317 55.87 13.25 -2.41
CA ALA A 317 54.41 13.14 -2.67
C ALA A 317 53.73 14.51 -2.51
N THR A 318 52.80 14.82 -3.42
CA THR A 318 52.04 16.06 -3.37
C THR A 318 50.92 16.01 -2.36
N ALA A 319 50.56 17.11 -1.73
CA ALA A 319 49.41 17.24 -0.83
C ALA A 319 48.12 16.72 -1.49
N ARG A 320 47.94 16.95 -2.81
CA ARG A 320 46.81 16.49 -3.59
C ARG A 320 46.70 14.98 -3.67
N GLU A 321 47.84 14.30 -3.79
CA GLU A 321 47.86 12.82 -3.83
C GLU A 321 47.48 12.21 -2.50
N VAL A 322 47.93 12.80 -1.38
CA VAL A 322 47.56 12.40 -0.04
C VAL A 322 46.05 12.65 0.18
N LEU A 323 45.54 13.85 -0.19
CA LEU A 323 44.12 14.17 -0.09
C LEU A 323 43.27 13.16 -0.87
N LEU A 324 43.60 12.90 -2.13
CA LEU A 324 42.85 11.97 -2.97
C LEU A 324 42.88 10.55 -2.42
N GLN A 325 44.02 10.10 -1.87
CA GLN A 325 44.11 8.77 -1.27
C GLN A 325 43.12 8.60 -0.12
N PHE A 326 43.13 9.50 0.86
CA PHE A 326 42.22 9.43 2.00
C PHE A 326 40.77 9.65 1.60
N LEU A 327 40.49 10.53 0.61
CA LEU A 327 39.17 10.72 0.09
C LEU A 327 38.58 9.47 -0.58
N ILE A 328 39.40 8.76 -1.39
CA ILE A 328 39.03 7.48 -2.00
C ILE A 328 38.72 6.45 -0.91
N GLU A 329 39.52 6.40 0.17
CA GLU A 329 39.31 5.49 1.30
C GLU A 329 37.93 5.73 1.95
N ALA A 330 37.54 7.00 2.16
CA ALA A 330 36.22 7.37 2.71
C ALA A 330 35.07 7.04 1.73
N VAL A 331 35.25 7.28 0.44
CA VAL A 331 34.25 6.94 -0.60
C VAL A 331 34.05 5.42 -0.67
N VAL A 332 35.12 4.63 -0.60
CA VAL A 332 35.02 3.16 -0.59
C VAL A 332 34.22 2.67 0.61
N LEU A 333 34.42 3.25 1.81
CA LEU A 333 33.62 2.94 2.98
C LEU A 333 32.15 3.28 2.78
N GLY A 334 31.86 4.47 2.21
CA GLY A 334 30.50 4.90 1.87
C GLY A 334 29.82 3.96 0.87
N CYS A 335 30.53 3.61 -0.23
CA CYS A 335 30.03 2.68 -1.25
C CYS A 335 29.80 1.27 -0.71
N LEU A 336 30.72 0.76 0.14
CA LEU A 336 30.53 -0.55 0.78
C LEU A 336 29.31 -0.54 1.71
N GLY A 337 29.15 0.53 2.51
CA GLY A 337 27.95 0.72 3.33
C GLY A 337 26.66 0.76 2.50
N GLY A 338 26.69 1.50 1.39
CA GLY A 338 25.57 1.60 0.45
C GLY A 338 25.21 0.25 -0.17
N LEU A 339 26.21 -0.51 -0.66
CA LEU A 339 26.00 -1.85 -1.25
C LEU A 339 25.45 -2.85 -0.22
N LEU A 340 26.03 -2.92 0.96
CA LEU A 340 25.55 -3.79 2.03
C LEU A 340 24.13 -3.38 2.48
N GLY A 341 23.88 -2.07 2.58
CA GLY A 341 22.56 -1.52 2.89
C GLY A 341 21.52 -1.93 1.86
N MET A 342 21.85 -1.86 0.55
CA MET A 342 20.95 -2.32 -0.52
C MET A 342 20.66 -3.82 -0.43
N LEU A 343 21.68 -4.66 -0.20
CA LEU A 343 21.50 -6.10 -0.07
C LEU A 343 20.55 -6.45 1.11
N ILE A 344 20.76 -5.80 2.24
CA ILE A 344 19.88 -5.97 3.42
C ILE A 344 18.48 -5.45 3.12
N ALA A 345 18.37 -4.30 2.43
CA ALA A 345 17.08 -3.71 2.05
C ALA A 345 16.26 -4.65 1.17
N VAL A 346 16.87 -5.28 0.15
CA VAL A 346 16.19 -6.24 -0.73
C VAL A 346 15.65 -7.42 0.08
N GLY A 347 16.47 -7.99 0.96
CA GLY A 347 16.02 -9.09 1.82
C GLY A 347 14.93 -8.68 2.82
N ALA A 348 15.08 -7.52 3.45
CA ALA A 348 14.12 -7.01 4.42
C ALA A 348 12.78 -6.62 3.75
N SER A 349 12.82 -5.93 2.61
CA SER A 349 11.62 -5.54 1.88
C SER A 349 10.87 -6.75 1.33
N TRP A 350 11.57 -7.73 0.76
CA TRP A 350 10.95 -8.98 0.31
C TRP A 350 10.29 -9.75 1.47
N GLY A 351 10.96 -9.85 2.61
CA GLY A 351 10.42 -10.50 3.80
C GLY A 351 9.19 -9.78 4.36
N LEU A 352 9.25 -8.45 4.48
CA LEU A 352 8.13 -7.64 4.99
C LEU A 352 6.92 -7.65 4.06
N THR A 353 7.12 -7.46 2.76
CA THR A 353 6.02 -7.49 1.79
C THR A 353 5.36 -8.87 1.74
N SER A 354 6.15 -9.95 1.80
CA SER A 354 5.63 -11.32 1.88
C SER A 354 4.80 -11.56 3.16
N MET A 355 5.26 -11.07 4.32
CA MET A 355 4.50 -11.20 5.60
C MET A 355 3.22 -10.37 5.60
N MET A 356 3.20 -9.25 4.90
CA MET A 356 2.05 -8.34 4.83
C MET A 356 1.10 -8.66 3.67
N GLY A 357 1.42 -9.62 2.81
CA GLY A 357 0.63 -9.94 1.61
C GLY A 357 0.63 -8.81 0.58
N LEU A 358 1.68 -7.99 0.54
CA LEU A 358 1.82 -6.88 -0.39
C LEU A 358 2.65 -7.28 -1.62
N PRO A 359 2.37 -6.75 -2.82
CA PRO A 359 3.22 -6.95 -3.98
C PRO A 359 4.62 -6.35 -3.73
N TYR A 360 5.64 -7.09 -4.12
CA TYR A 360 7.02 -6.61 -4.06
C TYR A 360 7.36 -5.81 -5.32
N GLU A 361 7.50 -4.49 -5.17
CA GLU A 361 7.85 -3.58 -6.25
C GLU A 361 9.31 -3.12 -6.11
N PHE A 362 10.19 -3.65 -6.97
CA PHE A 362 11.58 -3.21 -7.01
C PHE A 362 11.71 -1.88 -7.75
N ASP A 363 12.11 -0.83 -7.04
CA ASP A 363 12.35 0.50 -7.60
C ASP A 363 13.86 0.74 -7.84
N PRO A 364 14.34 0.65 -9.09
CA PRO A 364 15.76 0.93 -9.41
C PRO A 364 16.17 2.37 -9.09
N GLY A 365 15.22 3.31 -9.17
CA GLY A 365 15.47 4.74 -8.93
C GLY A 365 15.89 5.00 -7.50
N ILE A 366 15.12 4.50 -6.53
CA ILE A 366 15.46 4.69 -5.11
C ILE A 366 16.76 3.98 -4.73
N ASN A 367 17.01 2.80 -5.30
CA ASN A 367 18.26 2.07 -5.06
C ASN A 367 19.47 2.88 -5.56
N PHE A 368 19.39 3.42 -6.78
CA PHE A 368 20.45 4.27 -7.33
C PHE A 368 20.65 5.56 -6.53
N VAL A 369 19.58 6.25 -6.20
CA VAL A 369 19.63 7.49 -5.41
C VAL A 369 20.24 7.22 -4.04
N SER A 370 19.83 6.17 -3.34
CA SER A 370 20.37 5.80 -2.02
C SER A 370 21.87 5.47 -2.09
N PHE A 371 22.32 4.78 -3.14
CA PHE A 371 23.73 4.50 -3.36
C PHE A 371 24.54 5.78 -3.59
N VAL A 372 24.05 6.68 -4.44
CA VAL A 372 24.70 7.98 -4.69
C VAL A 372 24.79 8.81 -3.39
N PHE A 373 23.75 8.82 -2.58
CA PHE A 373 23.76 9.51 -1.29
C PHE A 373 24.79 8.90 -0.32
N ALA A 374 24.93 7.58 -0.28
CA ALA A 374 25.94 6.91 0.53
C ALA A 374 27.36 7.28 0.08
N ALA A 375 27.61 7.32 -1.23
CA ALA A 375 28.90 7.75 -1.78
C ALA A 375 29.19 9.23 -1.47
N LEU A 376 28.19 10.12 -1.63
CA LEU A 376 28.31 11.53 -1.29
C LEU A 376 28.61 11.74 0.20
N THR A 377 27.98 10.98 1.09
CA THR A 377 28.27 10.99 2.53
C THR A 377 29.75 10.67 2.77
N GLY A 378 30.29 9.65 2.08
CA GLY A 378 31.74 9.35 2.12
C GLY A 378 32.61 10.53 1.69
N ILE A 379 32.24 11.24 0.61
CA ILE A 379 32.98 12.41 0.13
C ILE A 379 32.93 13.56 1.13
N ILE A 380 31.73 13.94 1.59
CA ILE A 380 31.51 15.10 2.45
C ILE A 380 32.24 14.93 3.78
N PHE A 381 32.04 13.81 4.44
CA PHE A 381 32.63 13.55 5.75
C PHE A 381 34.08 13.07 5.69
N GLY A 382 34.53 12.51 4.57
CA GLY A 382 35.92 12.15 4.33
C GLY A 382 36.83 13.34 3.95
N TYR A 383 36.25 14.42 3.41
CA TYR A 383 37.00 15.56 2.93
C TYR A 383 37.80 16.28 4.04
N PHE A 384 37.20 16.50 5.20
CA PHE A 384 37.85 17.23 6.30
C PHE A 384 39.08 16.47 6.84
N PRO A 385 39.01 15.17 7.19
CA PRO A 385 40.19 14.38 7.59
C PRO A 385 41.24 14.30 6.48
N ALA A 386 40.84 14.10 5.23
CA ALA A 386 41.75 14.02 4.10
C ALA A 386 42.52 15.33 3.89
N ARG A 387 41.86 16.45 4.03
CA ARG A 387 42.51 17.78 3.98
C ARG A 387 43.52 17.98 5.12
N ARG A 388 43.17 17.50 6.32
CA ARG A 388 44.08 17.56 7.49
C ARG A 388 45.31 16.70 7.25
N ALA A 389 45.20 15.51 6.69
CA ALA A 389 46.33 14.65 6.33
C ALA A 389 47.25 15.33 5.28
N ALA A 390 46.67 15.97 4.26
CA ALA A 390 47.37 16.64 3.19
C ALA A 390 48.13 17.92 3.63
N GLY A 391 47.72 18.51 4.77
CA GLY A 391 48.33 19.71 5.34
C GLY A 391 49.37 19.45 6.45
N LEU A 392 49.80 18.18 6.67
CA LEU A 392 50.82 17.88 7.65
C LEU A 392 52.21 18.40 7.23
N ASP A 393 52.94 18.98 8.16
CA ASP A 393 54.33 19.32 7.96
C ASP A 393 55.19 18.06 7.96
N PRO A 394 55.95 17.76 6.91
CA PRO A 394 56.80 16.55 6.83
C PRO A 394 57.79 16.41 7.97
N ILE A 395 58.34 17.54 8.45
CA ILE A 395 59.37 17.56 9.50
C ILE A 395 58.75 17.24 10.86
N GLU A 396 57.62 17.87 11.18
CA GLU A 396 56.87 17.58 12.42
C GLU A 396 56.30 16.16 12.42
N ALA A 397 55.76 15.71 11.29
CA ALA A 397 55.15 14.41 11.16
C ALA A 397 56.13 13.22 11.34
N VAL A 398 57.42 13.39 10.91
CA VAL A 398 58.46 12.35 11.11
C VAL A 398 59.01 12.36 12.55
N ARG A 399 58.89 13.51 13.23
CA ARG A 399 59.39 13.72 14.59
C ARG A 399 58.40 13.27 15.68
N HIS A 400 57.14 13.05 15.32
CA HIS A 400 56.10 12.56 16.22
C HIS A 400 56.40 11.07 16.57
N GLU A 401 56.65 10.82 17.84
CA GLU A 401 56.72 9.45 18.43
C GLU A 401 55.33 8.91 18.70
#